data_1e4ecf07e9f6d506298ef9d0888f8ff9
#
_entry.id   1e4ecf07e9f6d506298ef9d0888f8ff9
#
_cell.length_a   1.000
_cell.length_b   1.000
_cell.length_c   1.000
_cell.angle_alpha   90.00
_cell.angle_beta   90.00
_cell.angle_gamma   90.00
#
_symmetry.space_group_name_H-M   'P 1'
#
loop_
_entity.id
_entity.type
_entity.pdbx_description
1 polymer ?
#
loop_
_entity_poly.entity_id
_entity_poly.type
_entity_poly.pdbx_seq_one_letter_code
_entity_poly.pdbx_strand_id
1 'polypeptide(L)'
;MRISDDRYSRDRLRLDLALRFIRHEARTQTIRAWTGLTDDRIRKLYRSYFDRAAGGTIARPRGRSPRRAAFFLRNPRLKQEAALIASLCVLLGALPRRTARAGAPLAAKLPIAAPIGSLAQGVPQGIALCEAYEAYRALMPAARISFEHLVYLLTALSRGDELRLASCAGCGAVLVAERMALIESRCPYCADVTCEGVALRV
;
A
#
# COMPACT_ATOMS: atom_id res chain seq x y z
N MET A 1 30.46 23.94 -2.76
CA MET A 1 30.57 22.56 -3.24
C MET A 1 29.60 21.54 -2.57
N ARG A 2 28.98 21.87 -1.45
CA ARG A 2 28.05 20.97 -0.73
C ARG A 2 26.63 20.87 -1.31
N ILE A 3 26.16 21.82 -2.11
CA ILE A 3 24.80 21.84 -2.67
C ILE A 3 24.62 20.83 -3.82
N SER A 4 25.67 20.51 -4.56
CA SER A 4 25.63 19.55 -5.66
C SER A 4 25.51 18.10 -5.20
N ASP A 5 26.12 17.78 -4.05
CA ASP A 5 26.17 16.41 -3.52
C ASP A 5 24.78 15.94 -3.01
N ASP A 6 24.08 16.77 -2.28
CA ASP A 6 22.73 16.49 -1.78
C ASP A 6 21.69 16.39 -2.91
N ARG A 7 21.84 17.19 -3.95
CA ARG A 7 20.97 17.13 -5.14
C ARG A 7 21.19 15.84 -5.93
N TYR A 8 22.44 15.45 -6.11
CA TYR A 8 22.80 14.21 -6.79
C TYR A 8 22.27 12.97 -6.03
N SER A 9 22.47 12.94 -4.72
CA SER A 9 21.97 11.85 -3.87
C SER A 9 20.46 11.73 -3.92
N ARG A 10 19.72 12.83 -3.88
CA ARG A 10 18.26 12.84 -4.03
C ARG A 10 17.80 12.36 -5.40
N ASP A 11 18.45 12.79 -6.46
CA ASP A 11 18.12 12.35 -7.83
C ASP A 11 18.40 10.84 -8.01
N ARG A 12 19.47 10.33 -7.43
CA ARG A 12 19.78 8.90 -7.42
C ARG A 12 18.68 8.09 -6.72
N LEU A 13 18.28 8.49 -5.51
CA LEU A 13 17.21 7.81 -4.78
C LEU A 13 15.88 7.79 -5.54
N ARG A 14 15.54 8.88 -6.26
CA ARG A 14 14.35 8.93 -7.12
C ARG A 14 14.44 7.97 -8.30
N LEU A 15 15.61 7.85 -8.91
CA LEU A 15 15.84 6.91 -10.01
C LEU A 15 15.75 5.46 -9.52
N ASP A 16 16.36 5.14 -8.40
CA ASP A 16 16.32 3.80 -7.81
C ASP A 16 14.88 3.41 -7.43
N LEU A 17 14.13 4.33 -6.85
CA LEU A 17 12.70 4.11 -6.57
C LEU A 17 11.89 3.90 -7.86
N ALA A 18 12.16 4.68 -8.91
CA ALA A 18 11.48 4.52 -10.19
C ALA A 18 11.75 3.14 -10.81
N LEU A 19 12.98 2.65 -10.75
CA LEU A 19 13.34 1.31 -11.22
C LEU A 19 12.62 0.22 -10.42
N ARG A 20 12.52 0.38 -9.10
CA ARG A 20 11.80 -0.54 -8.23
C ARG A 20 10.30 -0.57 -8.55
N PHE A 21 9.68 0.60 -8.77
CA PHE A 21 8.29 0.71 -9.21
C PHE A 21 8.05 0.06 -10.57
N ILE A 22 8.98 0.22 -11.53
CA ILE A 22 8.91 -0.44 -12.84
C ILE A 22 8.93 -1.95 -12.69
N ARG A 23 9.79 -2.51 -11.82
CA ARG A 23 9.84 -3.97 -11.54
C ARG A 23 8.52 -4.49 -10.98
N HIS A 24 7.78 -3.67 -10.24
CA HIS A 24 6.45 -4.00 -9.73
C HIS A 24 5.32 -3.65 -10.71
N GLU A 25 5.64 -3.40 -11.98
CA GLU A 25 4.67 -3.07 -13.03
C GLU A 25 3.82 -1.82 -12.70
N ALA A 26 4.40 -0.86 -11.99
CA ALA A 26 3.71 0.40 -11.69
C ALA A 26 3.45 1.20 -12.97
N ARG A 27 2.35 1.95 -12.98
CA ARG A 27 1.99 2.82 -14.10
C ARG A 27 2.87 4.06 -14.13
N THR A 28 3.09 4.61 -15.31
CA THR A 28 3.87 5.85 -15.48
C THR A 28 3.34 6.99 -14.61
N GLN A 29 2.02 7.13 -14.48
CA GLN A 29 1.41 8.14 -13.63
C GLN A 29 1.76 7.95 -12.14
N THR A 30 1.74 6.70 -11.66
CA THR A 30 2.13 6.35 -10.29
C THR A 30 3.61 6.66 -10.07
N ILE A 31 4.49 6.21 -10.98
CA ILE A 31 5.93 6.50 -10.89
C ILE A 31 6.17 8.01 -10.85
N ARG A 32 5.53 8.77 -11.76
CA ARG A 32 5.65 10.23 -11.78
C ARG A 32 5.21 10.88 -10.48
N ALA A 33 4.07 10.45 -9.93
CA ALA A 33 3.53 11.01 -8.68
C ALA A 33 4.47 10.81 -7.49
N TRP A 34 5.15 9.67 -7.40
CA TRP A 34 6.02 9.32 -6.27
C TRP A 34 7.46 9.80 -6.43
N THR A 35 7.98 9.85 -7.65
CA THR A 35 9.39 10.19 -7.92
C THR A 35 9.59 11.61 -8.44
N GLY A 36 8.55 12.23 -9.00
CA GLY A 36 8.63 13.52 -9.68
C GLY A 36 9.39 13.49 -11.01
N LEU A 37 9.71 12.30 -11.52
CA LEU A 37 10.36 12.16 -12.82
C LEU A 37 9.40 12.47 -13.96
N THR A 38 9.92 13.04 -15.05
CA THR A 38 9.14 13.27 -16.26
C THR A 38 8.84 11.97 -17.01
N ASP A 39 7.76 11.94 -17.77
CA ASP A 39 7.36 10.77 -18.57
C ASP A 39 8.47 10.32 -19.53
N ASP A 40 9.22 11.26 -20.10
CA ASP A 40 10.34 10.93 -21.01
C ASP A 40 11.50 10.26 -20.26
N ARG A 41 11.79 10.70 -19.04
CA ARG A 41 12.81 10.08 -18.19
C ARG A 41 12.40 8.67 -17.80
N ILE A 42 11.13 8.46 -17.45
CA ILE A 42 10.56 7.15 -17.15
C ILE A 42 10.61 6.24 -18.39
N ARG A 43 10.27 6.74 -19.59
CA ARG A 43 10.37 5.97 -20.85
C ARG A 43 11.82 5.56 -21.16
N LYS A 44 12.79 6.44 -20.89
CA LYS A 44 14.22 6.11 -21.03
C LYS A 44 14.64 5.00 -20.07
N LEU A 45 14.17 5.04 -18.80
CA LEU A 45 14.44 3.97 -17.83
C LEU A 45 13.91 2.62 -18.31
N TYR A 46 12.67 2.55 -18.83
CA TYR A 46 12.14 1.32 -19.40
C TYR A 46 13.04 0.78 -20.52
N ARG A 47 13.42 1.62 -21.49
CA ARG A 47 14.28 1.22 -22.59
C ARG A 47 15.69 0.80 -22.17
N SER A 48 16.29 1.50 -21.22
CA SER A 48 17.68 1.26 -20.83
C SER A 48 17.85 0.03 -19.96
N TYR A 49 16.87 -0.29 -19.11
CA TYR A 49 17.03 -1.32 -18.08
C TYR A 49 16.19 -2.57 -18.33
N PHE A 50 15.08 -2.47 -19.09
CA PHE A 50 14.14 -3.57 -19.24
C PHE A 50 14.00 -4.08 -20.67
N ASP A 51 14.25 -3.26 -21.70
CA ASP A 51 14.27 -3.74 -23.09
C ASP A 51 15.56 -4.52 -23.41
N ARG A 52 16.64 -4.30 -22.65
CA ARG A 52 17.96 -4.94 -22.85
C ARG A 52 18.23 -6.14 -21.95
N ALA A 53 17.46 -6.34 -20.90
CA ALA A 53 17.62 -7.51 -20.04
C ALA A 53 17.13 -8.74 -20.79
N ALA A 54 18.05 -9.57 -21.25
CA ALA A 54 17.77 -10.86 -21.84
C ALA A 54 16.94 -11.71 -20.88
N GLY A 55 15.63 -11.85 -21.13
CA GLY A 55 14.80 -12.75 -20.36
C GLY A 55 13.38 -12.31 -20.03
N GLY A 56 12.97 -11.11 -20.29
CA GLY A 56 11.57 -10.76 -20.08
C GLY A 56 11.28 -9.28 -20.16
N THR A 57 10.48 -8.89 -21.11
CA THR A 57 9.92 -7.55 -21.18
C THR A 57 8.95 -7.37 -20.02
N ILE A 58 9.24 -6.47 -19.08
CA ILE A 58 8.27 -6.13 -18.05
C ILE A 58 7.06 -5.50 -18.73
N ALA A 59 5.91 -6.11 -18.54
CA ALA A 59 4.66 -5.65 -19.13
C ALA A 59 4.30 -4.26 -18.59
N ARG A 60 4.17 -3.29 -19.47
CA ARG A 60 3.70 -1.96 -19.09
C ARG A 60 2.18 -1.99 -18.96
N PRO A 61 1.63 -1.83 -17.75
CA PRO A 61 0.18 -1.92 -17.55
C PRO A 61 -0.54 -0.79 -18.30
N ARG A 62 -1.56 -1.16 -19.08
CA ARG A 62 -2.41 -0.24 -19.85
C ARG A 62 -3.79 -0.14 -19.20
N GLY A 63 -4.57 0.86 -19.61
CA GLY A 63 -5.94 1.04 -19.15
C GLY A 63 -6.05 1.95 -17.91
N ARG A 64 -7.22 1.94 -17.25
CA ARG A 64 -7.49 2.78 -16.07
C ARG A 64 -6.89 2.15 -14.81
N SER A 65 -6.41 3.00 -13.89
CA SER A 65 -5.96 2.55 -12.56
C SER A 65 -7.12 1.97 -11.76
N PRO A 66 -6.86 0.98 -10.88
CA PRO A 66 -7.88 0.48 -9.96
C PRO A 66 -8.47 1.64 -9.12
N ARG A 67 -9.80 1.65 -8.95
CA ARG A 67 -10.50 2.71 -8.19
C ARG A 67 -11.72 2.20 -7.42
N ARG A 68 -11.77 0.91 -7.11
CA ARG A 68 -12.94 0.31 -6.45
C ARG A 68 -12.54 -0.28 -5.10
N ALA A 69 -12.98 0.33 -4.02
CA ALA A 69 -12.79 -0.16 -2.65
C ALA A 69 -13.39 -1.56 -2.45
N ALA A 70 -14.55 -1.81 -3.06
CA ALA A 70 -15.22 -3.11 -3.03
C ALA A 70 -14.36 -4.28 -3.54
N PHE A 71 -13.31 -4.03 -4.33
CA PHE A 71 -12.38 -5.06 -4.76
C PHE A 71 -11.74 -5.79 -3.57
N PHE A 72 -11.30 -5.07 -2.55
CA PHE A 72 -10.61 -5.63 -1.38
C PHE A 72 -11.55 -6.41 -0.45
N LEU A 73 -12.86 -6.18 -0.57
CA LEU A 73 -13.87 -6.75 0.32
C LEU A 73 -14.72 -7.83 -0.36
N ARG A 74 -14.45 -8.13 -1.65
CA ARG A 74 -15.27 -9.00 -2.49
C ARG A 74 -15.42 -10.42 -1.94
N ASN A 75 -14.35 -10.98 -1.39
CA ASN A 75 -14.34 -12.35 -0.88
C ASN A 75 -13.38 -12.48 0.31
N PRO A 76 -13.51 -13.55 1.14
CA PRO A 76 -12.68 -13.75 2.32
C PRO A 76 -11.17 -13.69 2.04
N ARG A 77 -10.73 -14.29 0.94
CA ARG A 77 -9.31 -14.31 0.57
C ARG A 77 -8.77 -12.90 0.28
N LEU A 78 -9.48 -12.08 -0.50
CA LEU A 78 -9.05 -10.69 -0.75
C LEU A 78 -9.10 -9.84 0.51
N LYS A 79 -10.04 -10.09 1.43
CA LYS A 79 -10.06 -9.44 2.75
C LYS A 79 -8.80 -9.78 3.55
N GLN A 80 -8.39 -11.06 3.56
CA GLN A 80 -7.15 -11.49 4.23
C GLN A 80 -5.91 -10.87 3.59
N GLU A 81 -5.81 -10.90 2.26
CA GLU A 81 -4.70 -10.29 1.53
C GLU A 81 -4.63 -8.78 1.77
N ALA A 82 -5.77 -8.08 1.75
CA ALA A 82 -5.84 -6.65 2.05
C ALA A 82 -5.43 -6.33 3.49
N ALA A 83 -5.86 -7.14 4.46
CA ALA A 83 -5.48 -7.02 5.86
C ALA A 83 -3.98 -7.23 6.05
N LEU A 84 -3.41 -8.27 5.45
CA LEU A 84 -1.99 -8.58 5.52
C LEU A 84 -1.15 -7.43 4.94
N ILE A 85 -1.45 -7.00 3.71
CA ILE A 85 -0.65 -5.95 3.06
C ILE A 85 -0.81 -4.60 3.77
N ALA A 86 -1.99 -4.28 4.31
CA ALA A 86 -2.19 -3.08 5.13
C ALA A 86 -1.38 -3.14 6.43
N SER A 87 -1.30 -4.30 7.08
CA SER A 87 -0.46 -4.52 8.27
C SER A 87 1.02 -4.31 7.97
N LEU A 88 1.49 -4.85 6.84
CA LEU A 88 2.87 -4.64 6.37
C LEU A 88 3.15 -3.16 6.08
N CYS A 89 2.21 -2.45 5.45
CA CYS A 89 2.34 -1.01 5.21
C CYS A 89 2.42 -0.19 6.51
N VAL A 90 1.68 -0.58 7.55
CA VAL A 90 1.76 0.05 8.88
C VAL A 90 3.08 -0.29 9.55
N LEU A 91 3.51 -1.55 9.49
CA LEU A 91 4.73 -2.03 10.13
C LEU A 91 5.98 -1.36 9.55
N LEU A 92 6.04 -1.25 8.22
CA LEU A 92 7.18 -0.70 7.49
C LEU A 92 7.11 0.83 7.30
N GLY A 93 6.06 1.49 7.81
CA GLY A 93 5.93 2.94 7.79
C GLY A 93 5.43 3.53 6.46
N ALA A 94 4.97 2.71 5.52
CA ALA A 94 4.30 3.18 4.32
C ALA A 94 2.94 3.83 4.62
N LEU A 95 2.28 3.37 5.70
CA LEU A 95 1.03 3.92 6.22
C LEU A 95 1.24 4.37 7.66
N PRO A 96 0.86 5.61 8.04
CA PRO A 96 1.03 6.08 9.41
C PRO A 96 0.22 5.23 10.39
N ARG A 97 0.84 4.87 11.52
CA ARG A 97 0.14 4.24 12.65
C ARG A 97 -0.90 5.22 13.19
N ARG A 98 -2.15 4.97 12.85
CA ARG A 98 -3.25 5.57 13.59
C ARG A 98 -3.47 4.69 14.81
N THR A 99 -2.98 5.11 15.95
CA THR A 99 -3.39 4.53 17.22
C THR A 99 -4.88 4.85 17.38
N ALA A 100 -5.74 3.95 16.93
CA ALA A 100 -7.13 3.95 17.32
C ALA A 100 -7.14 3.63 18.82
N ARG A 101 -7.16 4.64 19.67
CA ARG A 101 -7.60 4.48 21.05
C ARG A 101 -9.02 3.93 20.96
N ALA A 102 -9.23 2.73 21.47
CA ALA A 102 -10.55 2.18 21.65
C ALA A 102 -11.41 3.25 22.36
N GLY A 103 -12.50 3.71 21.71
CA GLY A 103 -13.45 4.66 22.30
C GLY A 103 -13.27 6.14 21.96
N ALA A 104 -12.23 6.56 21.23
CA ALA A 104 -12.16 7.96 20.78
C ALA A 104 -13.05 8.19 19.55
N PRO A 105 -13.95 9.19 19.54
CA PRO A 105 -14.72 9.54 18.35
C PRO A 105 -13.74 9.93 17.24
N LEU A 106 -13.94 9.35 16.05
CA LEU A 106 -13.09 9.45 14.85
C LEU A 106 -13.00 10.87 14.24
N ALA A 107 -13.37 11.89 14.98
CA ALA A 107 -13.46 13.30 14.57
C ALA A 107 -12.24 14.16 14.91
N ALA A 108 -11.16 13.60 15.46
CA ALA A 108 -9.92 14.36 15.56
C ALA A 108 -9.42 14.61 14.13
N LYS A 109 -9.66 15.82 13.63
CA LYS A 109 -9.10 16.36 12.39
C LYS A 109 -7.59 16.13 12.41
N LEU A 110 -7.15 15.05 11.78
CA LEU A 110 -5.76 14.95 11.39
C LEU A 110 -5.48 16.13 10.45
N PRO A 111 -4.31 16.79 10.55
CA PRO A 111 -3.87 17.65 9.48
C PRO A 111 -4.03 16.82 8.20
N ILE A 112 -4.71 17.40 7.21
CA ILE A 112 -4.93 16.77 5.91
C ILE A 112 -3.56 16.31 5.47
N ALA A 113 -3.30 15.01 5.62
CA ALA A 113 -2.03 14.45 5.18
C ALA A 113 -1.94 14.80 3.70
N ALA A 114 -0.84 15.44 3.31
CA ALA A 114 -0.60 15.76 1.91
C ALA A 114 -0.96 14.52 1.08
N PRO A 115 -1.62 14.68 -0.08
CA PRO A 115 -2.09 13.56 -0.86
C PRO A 115 -0.93 12.58 -1.03
N ILE A 116 -1.18 11.30 -0.71
CA ILE A 116 -0.19 10.24 -0.86
C ILE A 116 0.37 10.31 -2.28
N GLY A 117 1.69 10.38 -2.41
CA GLY A 117 2.35 10.67 -3.66
C GLY A 117 2.72 12.15 -3.84
N SER A 118 2.56 13.01 -2.81
CA SER A 118 3.19 14.33 -2.87
C SER A 118 4.71 14.19 -2.75
N LEU A 119 5.45 14.98 -3.54
CA LEU A 119 6.92 14.99 -3.56
C LEU A 119 7.56 15.19 -2.17
N ALA A 120 6.84 15.76 -1.21
CA ALA A 120 7.31 16.02 0.15
C ALA A 120 7.43 14.77 1.03
N GLN A 121 6.65 13.71 0.75
CA GLN A 121 6.70 12.42 1.48
C GLN A 121 7.42 11.33 0.66
N GLY A 122 7.66 11.57 -0.59
CA GLY A 122 7.92 10.76 -1.75
C GLY A 122 8.83 9.55 -1.56
N VAL A 123 10.13 9.75 -1.43
CA VAL A 123 11.08 8.64 -1.61
C VAL A 123 11.09 7.65 -0.45
N PRO A 124 11.18 8.05 0.84
CA PRO A 124 11.21 7.10 1.94
C PRO A 124 9.93 6.27 2.04
N GLN A 125 8.77 6.91 1.88
CA GLN A 125 7.48 6.22 1.90
C GLN A 125 7.30 5.30 0.68
N GLY A 126 7.81 5.69 -0.49
CA GLY A 126 7.83 4.87 -1.69
C GLY A 126 8.70 3.62 -1.54
N ILE A 127 9.85 3.74 -0.85
CA ILE A 127 10.71 2.59 -0.51
C ILE A 127 9.94 1.64 0.43
N ALA A 128 9.38 2.15 1.51
CA ALA A 128 8.59 1.37 2.45
C ALA A 128 7.39 0.66 1.78
N LEU A 129 6.76 1.31 0.79
CA LEU A 129 5.69 0.72 -0.01
C LEU A 129 6.18 -0.47 -0.86
N CYS A 130 7.35 -0.34 -1.49
CA CYS A 130 7.96 -1.44 -2.24
C CYS A 130 8.30 -2.62 -1.33
N GLU A 131 8.89 -2.35 -0.16
CA GLU A 131 9.23 -3.35 0.84
C GLU A 131 7.99 -4.10 1.34
N ALA A 132 6.91 -3.37 1.62
CA ALA A 132 5.63 -3.97 2.00
C ALA A 132 5.06 -4.87 0.90
N TYR A 133 5.16 -4.45 -0.36
CA TYR A 133 4.69 -5.25 -1.49
C TYR A 133 5.55 -6.49 -1.72
N GLU A 134 6.85 -6.38 -1.62
CA GLU A 134 7.80 -7.48 -1.76
C GLU A 134 7.60 -8.52 -0.65
N ALA A 135 7.46 -8.07 0.61
CA ALA A 135 7.14 -8.94 1.74
C ALA A 135 5.78 -9.64 1.56
N TYR A 136 4.76 -8.92 1.11
CA TYR A 136 3.46 -9.49 0.80
C TYR A 136 3.55 -10.58 -0.28
N ARG A 137 4.29 -10.32 -1.36
CA ARG A 137 4.49 -11.30 -2.45
C ARG A 137 5.25 -12.54 -1.98
N ALA A 138 6.19 -12.39 -1.07
CA ALA A 138 6.94 -13.49 -0.47
C ALA A 138 6.06 -14.35 0.45
N LEU A 139 5.20 -13.73 1.25
CA LEU A 139 4.29 -14.42 2.17
C LEU A 139 3.08 -15.06 1.46
N MET A 140 2.68 -14.52 0.31
CA MET A 140 1.51 -14.94 -0.46
C MET A 140 1.89 -15.24 -1.91
N PRO A 141 2.43 -16.43 -2.24
CA PRO A 141 2.88 -16.74 -3.61
C PRO A 141 1.78 -16.63 -4.67
N ALA A 142 0.52 -16.91 -4.30
CA ALA A 142 -0.64 -16.74 -5.17
C ALA A 142 -1.37 -15.40 -4.93
N ALA A 143 -0.62 -14.34 -4.63
CA ALA A 143 -1.11 -12.99 -4.36
C ALA A 143 -1.92 -12.42 -5.54
N ARG A 144 -3.07 -11.82 -5.25
CA ARG A 144 -4.01 -11.25 -6.23
C ARG A 144 -4.01 -9.72 -6.25
N ILE A 145 -3.50 -9.10 -5.21
CA ILE A 145 -3.40 -7.64 -5.12
C ILE A 145 -2.16 -7.22 -5.91
N SER A 146 -2.34 -6.49 -7.02
CA SER A 146 -1.23 -5.90 -7.77
C SER A 146 -0.68 -4.67 -7.07
N PHE A 147 0.49 -4.20 -7.49
CA PHE A 147 1.10 -2.98 -6.95
C PHE A 147 0.19 -1.75 -7.11
N GLU A 148 -0.52 -1.62 -8.22
CA GLU A 148 -1.47 -0.52 -8.45
C GLU A 148 -2.70 -0.61 -7.53
N HIS A 149 -3.18 -1.83 -7.21
CA HIS A 149 -4.21 -2.01 -6.20
C HIS A 149 -3.71 -1.61 -4.81
N LEU A 150 -2.46 -1.94 -4.47
CA LEU A 150 -1.86 -1.51 -3.20
C LEU A 150 -1.77 0.02 -3.11
N VAL A 151 -1.30 0.71 -4.17
CA VAL A 151 -1.26 2.18 -4.21
C VAL A 151 -2.66 2.78 -3.99
N TYR A 152 -3.68 2.19 -4.61
CA TYR A 152 -5.06 2.62 -4.40
C TYR A 152 -5.54 2.34 -2.96
N LEU A 153 -5.28 1.14 -2.42
CA LEU A 153 -5.62 0.78 -1.04
C LEU A 153 -5.01 1.78 -0.04
N LEU A 154 -3.71 2.07 -0.21
CA LEU A 154 -3.01 3.03 0.63
C LEU A 154 -3.66 4.42 0.57
N THR A 155 -4.02 4.86 -0.63
CA THR A 155 -4.69 6.14 -0.85
C THR A 155 -6.07 6.19 -0.19
N ALA A 156 -6.88 5.15 -0.36
CA ALA A 156 -8.21 5.05 0.23
C ALA A 156 -8.16 5.01 1.76
N LEU A 157 -7.22 4.25 2.34
CA LEU A 157 -7.02 4.19 3.79
C LEU A 157 -6.52 5.51 4.38
N SER A 158 -5.69 6.25 3.65
CA SER A 158 -5.19 7.55 4.12
C SER A 158 -6.24 8.64 4.04
N ARG A 159 -7.07 8.64 3.03
CA ARG A 159 -8.23 9.53 2.93
C ARG A 159 -9.28 9.19 3.97
N GLY A 160 -9.49 7.90 4.21
CA GLY A 160 -10.50 7.40 5.14
C GLY A 160 -11.93 7.72 4.71
N ASP A 161 -12.16 7.94 3.43
CA ASP A 161 -13.48 8.22 2.85
C ASP A 161 -14.25 6.95 2.50
N GLU A 162 -13.59 5.94 1.93
CA GLU A 162 -14.19 4.68 1.52
C GLU A 162 -13.79 3.51 2.43
N LEU A 163 -12.51 3.43 2.80
CA LEU A 163 -11.94 2.35 3.61
C LEU A 163 -11.31 2.87 4.90
N ARG A 164 -11.35 2.03 5.93
CA ARG A 164 -10.66 2.29 7.20
C ARG A 164 -9.94 1.03 7.68
N LEU A 165 -8.92 1.24 8.50
CA LEU A 165 -8.37 0.16 9.32
C LEU A 165 -9.30 -0.08 10.51
N ALA A 166 -9.54 -1.33 10.81
CA ALA A 166 -10.29 -1.80 11.96
C ALA A 166 -9.50 -2.92 12.65
N SER A 167 -9.88 -3.25 13.88
CA SER A 167 -9.36 -4.42 14.58
C SER A 167 -10.43 -5.50 14.62
N CYS A 168 -10.02 -6.75 14.49
CA CYS A 168 -10.90 -7.89 14.69
C CYS A 168 -11.38 -7.92 16.14
N ALA A 169 -12.69 -7.99 16.35
CA ALA A 169 -13.28 -8.07 17.69
C ALA A 169 -12.88 -9.36 18.45
N GLY A 170 -12.53 -10.44 17.72
CA GLY A 170 -12.15 -11.71 18.35
C GLY A 170 -10.66 -11.82 18.69
N CYS A 171 -9.76 -11.41 17.79
CA CYS A 171 -8.30 -11.62 17.96
C CYS A 171 -7.46 -10.36 17.87
N GLY A 172 -8.05 -9.19 17.67
CA GLY A 172 -7.33 -7.93 17.57
C GLY A 172 -6.56 -7.71 16.25
N ALA A 173 -6.58 -8.67 15.32
CA ALA A 173 -5.87 -8.54 14.05
C ALA A 173 -6.35 -7.33 13.24
N VAL A 174 -5.44 -6.71 12.51
CA VAL A 174 -5.76 -5.58 11.63
C VAL A 174 -6.65 -6.06 10.49
N LEU A 175 -7.70 -5.30 10.22
CA LEU A 175 -8.65 -5.53 9.14
C LEU A 175 -8.80 -4.28 8.28
N VAL A 176 -9.16 -4.49 7.02
CA VAL A 176 -9.66 -3.44 6.13
C VAL A 176 -11.19 -3.56 6.09
N ALA A 177 -11.86 -2.49 6.43
CA ALA A 177 -13.33 -2.43 6.46
C ALA A 177 -13.84 -1.20 5.69
N GLU A 178 -15.08 -1.25 5.22
CA GLU A 178 -15.74 -0.04 4.73
C GLU A 178 -15.91 0.98 5.84
N ARG A 179 -15.81 2.25 5.49
CA ARG A 179 -15.94 3.34 6.46
C ARG A 179 -17.27 3.28 7.22
N MET A 180 -18.35 3.00 6.52
CA MET A 180 -19.71 3.02 7.04
C MET A 180 -20.16 1.66 7.61
N ALA A 181 -19.27 0.66 7.69
CA ALA A 181 -19.61 -0.62 8.29
C ALA A 181 -19.94 -0.43 9.78
N LEU A 182 -21.20 -0.68 10.14
CA LEU A 182 -21.71 -0.51 11.52
C LEU A 182 -21.44 -1.72 12.41
N ILE A 183 -21.08 -2.87 11.84
CA ILE A 183 -20.90 -4.13 12.55
C ILE A 183 -19.43 -4.28 12.95
N GLU A 184 -19.20 -4.77 14.16
CA GLU A 184 -17.88 -5.22 14.59
C GLU A 184 -17.30 -6.21 13.59
N SER A 185 -16.19 -5.81 12.98
CA SER A 185 -15.56 -6.63 11.94
C SER A 185 -14.83 -7.79 12.61
N ARG A 186 -15.14 -9.02 12.20
CA ARG A 186 -14.36 -10.21 12.54
C ARG A 186 -13.51 -10.63 11.35
N CYS A 187 -12.31 -11.11 11.63
CA CYS A 187 -11.48 -11.70 10.58
C CYS A 187 -12.08 -13.03 10.12
N PRO A 188 -11.80 -13.48 8.89
CA PRO A 188 -12.32 -14.76 8.40
C PRO A 188 -12.06 -15.93 9.35
N TYR A 189 -10.89 -15.97 9.97
CA TYR A 189 -10.55 -17.03 10.96
C TYR A 189 -11.42 -17.00 12.22
N CYS A 190 -11.80 -15.79 12.70
CA CYS A 190 -12.68 -15.67 13.88
C CYS A 190 -14.15 -15.73 13.52
N ALA A 191 -14.51 -15.56 12.24
CA ALA A 191 -15.89 -15.70 11.79
C ALA A 191 -16.29 -17.18 11.64
N ASP A 192 -15.35 -18.03 11.22
CA ASP A 192 -15.56 -19.47 11.05
C ASP A 192 -15.47 -20.25 12.37
N VAL A 193 -14.80 -19.71 13.38
CA VAL A 193 -14.78 -20.28 14.73
C VAL A 193 -15.98 -19.70 15.47
N THR A 194 -17.09 -20.42 15.49
CA THR A 194 -18.09 -20.28 16.55
C THR A 194 -17.36 -20.57 17.86
N CYS A 195 -16.97 -19.50 18.56
CA CYS A 195 -16.28 -19.58 19.84
C CYS A 195 -17.26 -20.13 20.89
N GLU A 196 -17.51 -21.42 20.90
CA GLU A 196 -17.88 -22.16 22.09
C GLU A 196 -16.59 -22.39 22.88
N GLY A 197 -16.38 -21.56 23.87
CA GLY A 197 -15.61 -21.90 25.07
C GLY A 197 -14.09 -22.02 24.94
N VAL A 198 -13.37 -20.89 24.79
CA VAL A 198 -12.06 -20.73 25.44
C VAL A 198 -12.05 -19.42 26.23
N ALA A 199 -12.62 -19.50 27.41
CA ALA A 199 -12.29 -18.55 28.47
C ALA A 199 -10.82 -18.80 28.84
N LEU A 200 -9.91 -17.98 28.37
CA LEU A 200 -8.57 -17.88 28.93
C LEU A 200 -8.74 -17.38 30.36
N ARG A 201 -8.66 -18.30 31.31
CA ARG A 201 -8.44 -17.97 32.72
C ARG A 201 -7.02 -17.42 32.82
N VAL A 202 -6.93 -16.16 33.19
CA VAL A 202 -5.74 -15.52 33.74
C VAL A 202 -5.61 -15.95 35.20
#